data_261219a655e1e501cd8830dbf371e23d
#
_entry.id   261219a655e1e501cd8830dbf371e23d
#
_cell.length_a   1.000
_cell.length_b   1.000
_cell.length_c   1.000
_cell.angle_alpha   90.00
_cell.angle_beta   90.00
_cell.angle_gamma   90.00
#
_symmetry.space_group_name_H-M   'P 1'
#
loop_
_entity.id
_entity.type
_entity.pdbx_description
1 polymer ?
#
loop_
_entity_poly.entity_id
_entity_poly.type
_entity_poly.pdbx_seq_one_letter_code
_entity_poly.pdbx_strand_id
1 'polypeptide(L)'
;FYFSAVMLLRSKHTEFIAEPLYIYRRGQESTMHNNNAAKNLDMLTIMDMLEKEMLPAGYKDDFEFFLVNHVLLDSISRLAKQDAPERKEVIGKLRQYVQAKIPKLSGCGSYKKESRKRRLIMWMNYHGLEDAGQFILKINQTLHGR
;
A
#
# COMPACT_ATOMS: atom_id res chain seq x y z
N PHE A 1 -1.87 10.81 -5.37
CA PHE A 1 -2.04 10.28 -4.01
C PHE A 1 -1.81 11.35 -2.94
N TYR A 2 -0.59 11.93 -2.80
CA TYR A 2 -0.28 12.97 -1.81
C TYR A 2 -1.25 14.16 -1.88
N PHE A 3 -1.45 14.71 -3.07
CA PHE A 3 -2.34 15.84 -3.30
C PHE A 3 -3.76 15.57 -2.77
N SER A 4 -4.34 14.41 -3.11
CA SER A 4 -5.70 14.05 -2.68
C SER A 4 -5.80 13.91 -1.16
N ALA A 5 -4.79 13.30 -0.52
CA ALA A 5 -4.75 13.15 0.92
C ALA A 5 -4.67 14.50 1.65
N VAL A 6 -3.80 15.41 1.18
CA VAL A 6 -3.65 16.75 1.78
C VAL A 6 -4.88 17.61 1.53
N MET A 7 -5.51 17.51 0.36
CA MET A 7 -6.77 18.22 0.07
C MET A 7 -7.88 17.79 1.03
N LEU A 8 -8.05 16.49 1.26
CA LEU A 8 -9.01 15.98 2.23
C LEU A 8 -8.69 16.43 3.66
N LEU A 9 -7.41 16.37 4.06
CA LEU A 9 -6.96 16.81 5.38
C LEU A 9 -7.26 18.29 5.66
N ARG A 10 -7.15 19.16 4.66
CA ARG A 10 -7.36 20.61 4.76
C ARG A 10 -8.79 21.04 4.43
N SER A 11 -9.62 20.15 3.92
CA SER A 11 -11.00 20.41 3.56
C SER A 11 -11.87 20.59 4.80
N LYS A 12 -12.65 21.65 4.86
CA LYS A 12 -13.65 21.87 5.91
C LYS A 12 -14.96 21.15 5.63
N HIS A 13 -15.22 20.87 4.36
CA HIS A 13 -16.42 20.19 3.90
C HIS A 13 -16.10 19.33 2.69
N THR A 14 -16.65 18.12 2.64
CA THR A 14 -16.45 17.18 1.53
C THR A 14 -17.79 16.58 1.16
N GLU A 15 -18.13 16.62 -0.13
CA GLU A 15 -19.34 16.01 -0.66
C GLU A 15 -18.98 14.84 -1.59
N PHE A 16 -19.80 13.82 -1.55
CA PHE A 16 -19.70 12.67 -2.44
C PHE A 16 -20.69 12.81 -3.59
N ILE A 17 -20.18 12.79 -4.82
CA ILE A 17 -20.99 12.77 -6.04
C ILE A 17 -21.06 11.34 -6.56
N ALA A 18 -22.26 10.75 -6.58
CA ALA A 18 -22.47 9.36 -7.01
C ALA A 18 -22.37 9.18 -8.55
N GLU A 19 -22.37 10.27 -9.30
CA GLU A 19 -22.27 10.22 -10.76
C GLU A 19 -20.82 10.03 -11.23
N PRO A 20 -20.56 9.18 -12.23
CA PRO A 20 -19.22 8.99 -12.79
C PRO A 20 -18.83 10.21 -13.65
N LEU A 21 -18.04 11.12 -13.07
CA LEU A 21 -17.58 12.35 -13.73
C LEU A 21 -16.30 12.15 -14.55
N TYR A 22 -15.66 10.97 -14.46
CA TYR A 22 -14.37 10.71 -15.10
C TYR A 22 -14.34 9.36 -15.78
N ILE A 23 -13.91 9.35 -17.06
CA ILE A 23 -13.69 8.11 -17.81
C ILE A 23 -12.20 7.79 -17.81
N TYR A 24 -11.82 6.76 -17.09
CA TYR A 24 -10.45 6.27 -17.07
C TYR A 24 -10.14 5.47 -18.34
N ARG A 25 -9.29 6.02 -19.23
CA ARG A 25 -8.82 5.29 -20.41
C ARG A 25 -7.76 4.26 -19.99
N ARG A 26 -8.03 2.98 -20.18
CA ARG A 26 -7.04 1.90 -20.05
C ARG A 26 -6.33 1.73 -21.40
N GLY A 27 -5.20 2.40 -21.56
CA GLY A 27 -4.33 2.25 -22.74
C GLY A 27 -3.22 1.24 -22.50
N GLN A 28 -2.63 0.74 -23.59
CA GLN A 28 -1.53 -0.26 -23.54
C GLN A 28 -0.24 0.29 -22.90
N GLU A 29 -0.04 1.60 -22.83
CA GLU A 29 1.15 2.27 -22.28
C GLU A 29 0.87 3.01 -20.97
N SER A 30 0.08 2.41 -20.09
CA SER A 30 -0.11 3.00 -18.77
C SER A 30 1.20 2.97 -17.97
N THR A 31 1.55 4.08 -17.33
CA THR A 31 2.69 4.16 -16.37
C THR A 31 2.63 3.12 -15.27
N MET A 32 1.45 2.52 -15.04
CA MET A 32 1.21 1.43 -14.09
C MET A 32 1.82 0.09 -14.54
N HIS A 33 2.11 -0.09 -15.84
CA HIS A 33 2.73 -1.30 -16.40
C HIS A 33 4.26 -1.19 -16.53
N ASN A 34 4.85 -0.09 -16.08
CA ASN A 34 6.30 0.06 -16.13
C ASN A 34 6.92 -0.86 -15.05
N ASN A 35 7.74 -1.83 -15.51
CA ASN A 35 8.43 -2.82 -14.66
C ASN A 35 9.59 -2.23 -13.83
N ASN A 36 9.73 -0.92 -13.75
CA ASN A 36 10.75 -0.29 -12.91
C ASN A 36 10.36 -0.39 -11.43
N ALA A 37 10.95 -1.38 -10.75
CA ALA A 37 10.72 -1.60 -9.33
C ALA A 37 11.13 -0.39 -8.48
N ALA A 38 12.21 0.33 -8.86
CA ALA A 38 12.72 1.48 -8.11
C ALA A 38 11.72 2.63 -7.97
N LYS A 39 10.81 2.82 -8.94
CA LYS A 39 9.74 3.83 -8.83
C LYS A 39 8.82 3.63 -7.64
N ASN A 40 8.77 2.42 -7.06
CA ASN A 40 7.98 2.18 -5.87
C ASN A 40 8.59 2.83 -4.62
N LEU A 41 9.88 3.22 -4.66
CA LEU A 41 10.52 3.96 -3.57
C LEU A 41 10.03 5.41 -3.48
N ASP A 42 9.47 5.99 -4.55
CA ASP A 42 8.84 7.31 -4.52
C ASP A 42 7.70 7.35 -3.50
N MET A 43 7.07 6.19 -3.24
CA MET A 43 6.07 6.06 -2.19
C MET A 43 6.61 6.43 -0.80
N LEU A 44 7.88 6.14 -0.50
CA LEU A 44 8.50 6.49 0.78
C LEU A 44 8.61 8.01 0.96
N THR A 45 9.00 8.71 -0.10
CA THR A 45 9.02 10.18 -0.11
C THR A 45 7.62 10.75 0.15
N ILE A 46 6.59 10.17 -0.50
CA ILE A 46 5.20 10.57 -0.28
C ILE A 46 4.78 10.31 1.18
N MET A 47 5.16 9.17 1.75
CA MET A 47 4.86 8.87 3.16
C MET A 47 5.57 9.84 4.13
N ASP A 48 6.83 10.21 3.88
CA ASP A 48 7.53 11.21 4.68
C ASP A 48 6.86 12.59 4.62
N MET A 49 6.33 12.97 3.45
CA MET A 49 5.58 14.21 3.29
C MET A 49 4.24 14.15 4.04
N LEU A 50 3.51 13.03 3.94
CA LEU A 50 2.24 12.84 4.65
C LEU A 50 2.43 12.78 6.16
N GLU A 51 3.50 12.16 6.64
CA GLU A 51 3.84 12.14 8.07
C GLU A 51 3.91 13.55 8.66
N LYS A 52 4.61 14.45 7.97
CA LYS A 52 4.78 15.84 8.39
C LYS A 52 3.47 16.63 8.45
N GLU A 53 2.50 16.29 7.61
CA GLU A 53 1.17 16.93 7.59
C GLU A 53 0.22 16.27 8.60
N MET A 54 0.20 14.95 8.67
CA MET A 54 -0.83 14.19 9.38
C MET A 54 -0.55 14.06 10.88
N LEU A 55 0.70 13.80 11.29
CA LEU A 55 1.00 13.59 12.71
C LEU A 55 0.77 14.83 13.57
N PRO A 56 1.21 16.05 13.18
CA PRO A 56 0.92 17.25 13.94
C PRO A 56 -0.58 17.59 14.00
N ALA A 57 -1.35 17.16 12.98
CA ALA A 57 -2.79 17.36 12.93
C ALA A 57 -3.59 16.25 13.69
N GLY A 58 -2.91 15.29 14.35
CA GLY A 58 -3.55 14.26 15.16
C GLY A 58 -4.03 13.02 14.38
N TYR A 59 -3.73 12.90 13.09
CA TYR A 59 -4.17 11.80 12.20
C TYR A 59 -3.18 10.63 12.17
N LYS A 60 -2.71 10.18 13.33
CA LYS A 60 -1.77 9.06 13.44
C LYS A 60 -2.35 7.76 12.91
N ASP A 61 -3.58 7.42 13.28
CA ASP A 61 -4.24 6.17 12.87
C ASP A 61 -4.45 6.13 11.35
N ASP A 62 -4.76 7.28 10.73
CA ASP A 62 -4.92 7.40 9.29
C ASP A 62 -3.58 7.30 8.57
N PHE A 63 -2.52 7.87 9.13
CA PHE A 63 -1.17 7.69 8.60
C PHE A 63 -0.71 6.22 8.68
N GLU A 64 -0.94 5.53 9.80
CA GLU A 64 -0.69 4.10 9.93
C GLU A 64 -1.52 3.28 8.92
N PHE A 65 -2.77 3.70 8.63
CA PHE A 65 -3.58 3.10 7.57
C PHE A 65 -2.90 3.21 6.21
N PHE A 66 -2.36 4.36 5.85
CA PHE A 66 -1.62 4.51 4.59
C PHE A 66 -0.39 3.61 4.53
N LEU A 67 0.37 3.51 5.62
CA LEU A 67 1.55 2.63 5.68
C LEU A 67 1.18 1.16 5.47
N VAL A 68 0.19 0.64 6.18
CA VAL A 68 -0.15 -0.80 6.08
C VAL A 68 -0.88 -1.14 4.79
N ASN A 69 -1.68 -0.25 4.23
CA ASN A 69 -2.43 -0.52 3.01
C ASN A 69 -1.62 -0.22 1.76
N HIS A 70 -1.04 0.96 1.63
CA HIS A 70 -0.39 1.36 0.38
C HIS A 70 1.06 0.88 0.28
N VAL A 71 1.81 0.87 1.38
CA VAL A 71 3.20 0.40 1.35
C VAL A 71 3.25 -1.10 1.57
N LEU A 72 2.75 -1.58 2.72
CA LEU A 72 2.93 -2.98 3.12
C LEU A 72 2.07 -3.94 2.29
N LEU A 73 0.79 -3.63 2.05
CA LEU A 73 -0.09 -4.51 1.30
C LEU A 73 0.05 -4.31 -0.22
N ASP A 74 -0.23 -3.12 -0.73
CA ASP A 74 -0.37 -2.91 -2.17
C ASP A 74 0.99 -2.92 -2.89
N SER A 75 1.97 -2.10 -2.43
CA SER A 75 3.26 -1.96 -3.11
C SER A 75 4.07 -3.25 -3.03
N ILE A 76 4.22 -3.85 -1.86
CA ILE A 76 4.98 -5.10 -1.70
C ILE A 76 4.30 -6.24 -2.45
N SER A 77 2.97 -6.40 -2.34
CA SER A 77 2.26 -7.48 -3.05
C SER A 77 2.30 -7.32 -4.57
N ARG A 78 2.34 -6.08 -5.08
CA ARG A 78 2.51 -5.81 -6.51
C ARG A 78 3.92 -6.15 -6.97
N LEU A 79 4.93 -5.71 -6.23
CA LEU A 79 6.34 -6.01 -6.54
C LEU A 79 6.64 -7.50 -6.48
N ALA A 80 6.06 -8.23 -5.52
CA ALA A 80 6.24 -9.67 -5.39
C ALA A 80 5.77 -10.45 -6.64
N LYS A 81 4.90 -9.86 -7.48
CA LYS A 81 4.41 -10.44 -8.74
C LYS A 81 5.28 -10.09 -9.95
N GLN A 82 6.17 -9.11 -9.82
CA GLN A 82 7.02 -8.65 -10.92
C GLN A 82 8.27 -9.53 -11.02
N ASP A 83 8.70 -9.77 -12.25
CA ASP A 83 10.00 -10.38 -12.54
C ASP A 83 11.02 -9.28 -12.84
N ALA A 84 11.45 -8.59 -11.76
CA ALA A 84 12.43 -7.52 -11.82
C ALA A 84 13.62 -7.85 -10.91
N PRO A 85 14.87 -7.72 -11.39
CA PRO A 85 16.06 -8.09 -10.62
C PRO A 85 16.17 -7.33 -9.29
N GLU A 86 15.79 -6.05 -9.26
CA GLU A 86 15.88 -5.21 -8.07
C GLU A 86 14.69 -5.38 -7.10
N ARG A 87 13.68 -6.19 -7.44
CA ARG A 87 12.43 -6.27 -6.65
C ARG A 87 12.67 -6.58 -5.18
N LYS A 88 13.60 -7.51 -4.88
CA LYS A 88 13.87 -7.95 -3.50
C LYS A 88 14.49 -6.84 -2.67
N GLU A 89 15.40 -6.07 -3.25
CA GLU A 89 16.01 -4.91 -2.59
C GLU A 89 14.97 -3.84 -2.30
N VAL A 90 14.14 -3.51 -3.30
CA VAL A 90 13.07 -2.51 -3.16
C VAL A 90 12.05 -2.95 -2.11
N ILE A 91 11.61 -4.20 -2.13
CA ILE A 91 10.70 -4.76 -1.11
C ILE A 91 11.34 -4.67 0.29
N GLY A 92 12.64 -4.99 0.40
CA GLY A 92 13.38 -4.85 1.65
C GLY A 92 13.34 -3.42 2.21
N LYS A 93 13.59 -2.42 1.37
CA LYS A 93 13.53 -0.99 1.75
C LYS A 93 12.12 -0.57 2.19
N LEU A 94 11.08 -0.95 1.43
CA LEU A 94 9.68 -0.68 1.78
C LEU A 94 9.31 -1.29 3.13
N ARG A 95 9.69 -2.55 3.37
CA ARG A 95 9.44 -3.27 4.62
C ARG A 95 10.14 -2.61 5.80
N GLN A 96 11.45 -2.33 5.67
CA GLN A 96 12.23 -1.66 6.72
C GLN A 96 11.63 -0.30 7.10
N TYR A 97 11.18 0.46 6.12
CA TYR A 97 10.52 1.73 6.36
C TYR A 97 9.25 1.55 7.22
N VAL A 98 8.38 0.60 6.86
CA VAL A 98 7.17 0.33 7.65
C VAL A 98 7.50 -0.18 9.04
N GLN A 99 8.50 -1.07 9.19
CA GLN A 99 8.95 -1.58 10.49
C GLN A 99 9.51 -0.48 11.40
N ALA A 100 10.20 0.50 10.83
CA ALA A 100 10.69 1.66 11.60
C ALA A 100 9.55 2.53 12.14
N LYS A 101 8.46 2.70 11.38
CA LYS A 101 7.30 3.50 11.78
C LYS A 101 6.30 2.71 12.64
N ILE A 102 6.16 1.41 12.39
CA ILE A 102 5.25 0.50 13.10
C ILE A 102 6.07 -0.72 13.59
N PRO A 103 6.79 -0.60 14.72
CA PRO A 103 7.65 -1.68 15.23
C PRO A 103 6.89 -2.96 15.62
N LYS A 104 5.59 -2.85 15.93
CA LYS A 104 4.72 -3.98 16.25
C LYS A 104 3.42 -3.89 15.44
N LEU A 105 3.33 -4.66 14.37
CA LEU A 105 2.16 -4.67 13.49
C LEU A 105 0.85 -4.97 14.25
N SER A 106 0.91 -5.85 15.27
CA SER A 106 -0.23 -6.15 16.15
C SER A 106 -0.70 -4.98 17.01
N GLY A 107 0.11 -3.94 17.18
CA GLY A 107 -0.26 -2.68 17.86
C GLY A 107 -1.05 -1.73 16.97
N CYS A 108 -0.90 -1.82 15.66
CA CYS A 108 -1.54 -0.92 14.68
C CYS A 108 -3.06 -1.14 14.61
N GLY A 109 -3.84 -0.09 14.88
CA GLY A 109 -5.30 -0.11 14.86
C GLY A 109 -5.86 -0.45 13.47
N SER A 110 -5.29 0.12 12.44
CA SER A 110 -5.69 -0.11 11.04
C SER A 110 -5.46 -1.55 10.60
N TYR A 111 -4.35 -2.17 11.01
CA TYR A 111 -4.11 -3.59 10.77
C TYR A 111 -5.17 -4.49 11.44
N LYS A 112 -5.59 -4.18 12.67
CA LYS A 112 -6.59 -4.97 13.41
C LYS A 112 -7.98 -4.94 12.77
N LYS A 113 -8.34 -3.83 12.14
CA LYS A 113 -9.64 -3.61 11.47
C LYS A 113 -9.75 -4.36 10.14
N GLU A 114 -8.64 -4.82 9.57
CA GLU A 114 -8.62 -5.51 8.30
C GLU A 114 -9.17 -6.94 8.38
N SER A 115 -9.66 -7.46 7.25
CA SER A 115 -10.12 -8.85 7.13
C SER A 115 -8.98 -9.84 7.41
N ARG A 116 -9.32 -11.06 7.86
CA ARG A 116 -8.34 -12.11 8.18
C ARG A 116 -7.37 -12.37 7.02
N LYS A 117 -7.87 -12.40 5.78
CA LYS A 117 -7.05 -12.61 4.57
C LYS A 117 -6.06 -11.48 4.37
N ARG A 118 -6.50 -10.22 4.46
CA ARG A 118 -5.62 -9.05 4.28
C ARG A 118 -4.59 -8.98 5.40
N ARG A 119 -4.98 -9.23 6.65
CA ARG A 119 -4.05 -9.31 7.79
C ARG A 119 -2.97 -10.36 7.60
N LEU A 120 -3.33 -11.54 7.10
CA LEU A 120 -2.34 -12.59 6.81
C LEU A 120 -1.32 -12.13 5.77
N ILE A 121 -1.77 -11.52 4.66
CA ILE A 121 -0.87 -11.01 3.62
C ILE A 121 0.02 -9.90 4.17
N MET A 122 -0.53 -8.95 4.91
CA MET A 122 0.23 -7.87 5.55
C MET A 122 1.29 -8.44 6.50
N TRP A 123 0.92 -9.43 7.31
CA TRP A 123 1.83 -10.10 8.22
C TRP A 123 2.97 -10.80 7.45
N MET A 124 2.66 -11.51 6.38
CA MET A 124 3.66 -12.18 5.54
C MET A 124 4.61 -11.15 4.89
N ASN A 125 4.08 -10.07 4.33
CA ASN A 125 4.88 -8.99 3.75
C ASN A 125 5.77 -8.31 4.80
N TYR A 126 5.26 -8.12 6.02
CA TYR A 126 5.99 -7.52 7.14
C TYR A 126 7.16 -8.40 7.61
N HIS A 127 7.01 -9.74 7.53
CA HIS A 127 8.04 -10.70 7.96
C HIS A 127 8.91 -11.25 6.82
N GLY A 128 8.78 -10.75 5.59
CA GLY A 128 9.62 -11.19 4.47
C GLY A 128 9.18 -12.49 3.82
N LEU A 129 7.90 -12.82 3.94
CA LEU A 129 7.28 -14.01 3.37
C LEU A 129 6.37 -13.69 2.18
N GLU A 130 6.64 -12.60 1.45
CA GLU A 130 5.80 -12.11 0.37
C GLU A 130 5.63 -13.11 -0.78
N ASP A 131 6.67 -13.88 -1.10
CA ASP A 131 6.59 -14.91 -2.15
C ASP A 131 5.63 -16.03 -1.76
N ALA A 132 5.63 -16.46 -0.48
CA ALA A 132 4.68 -17.43 0.04
C ALA A 132 3.25 -16.85 0.08
N GLY A 133 3.10 -15.57 0.40
CA GLY A 133 1.81 -14.84 0.32
C GLY A 133 1.23 -14.86 -1.09
N GLN A 134 2.04 -14.64 -2.11
CA GLN A 134 1.61 -14.72 -3.52
C GLN A 134 1.18 -16.13 -3.91
N PHE A 135 1.88 -17.15 -3.44
CA PHE A 135 1.51 -18.56 -3.70
C PHE A 135 0.12 -18.90 -3.14
N ILE A 136 -0.17 -18.48 -1.88
CA ILE A 136 -1.49 -18.68 -1.26
C ILE A 136 -2.59 -17.96 -2.05
N LEU A 137 -2.32 -16.72 -2.53
CA LEU A 137 -3.28 -15.96 -3.34
C LEU A 137 -3.59 -16.68 -4.67
N LYS A 138 -2.58 -17.24 -5.35
CA LYS A 138 -2.76 -17.99 -6.59
C LYS A 138 -3.60 -19.24 -6.38
N ILE A 139 -3.34 -20.04 -5.34
CA ILE A 139 -4.14 -21.23 -5.01
C ILE A 139 -5.62 -20.87 -4.81
N ASN A 140 -5.90 -19.82 -4.03
CA ASN A 140 -7.27 -19.38 -3.78
C ASN A 140 -7.99 -18.92 -5.06
N GLN A 141 -7.30 -18.27 -5.99
CA GLN A 141 -7.87 -17.88 -7.28
C GLN A 141 -8.21 -19.09 -8.13
N THR A 142 -7.37 -20.12 -8.12
CA THR A 142 -7.60 -21.37 -8.87
C THR A 142 -8.78 -22.18 -8.29
N LEU A 143 -8.96 -22.17 -6.97
CA LEU A 143 -10.03 -22.92 -6.31
C LEU A 143 -11.40 -22.23 -6.36
N HIS A 144 -11.47 -20.91 -6.43
CA HIS A 144 -12.70 -20.11 -6.41
C HIS A 144 -13.02 -19.42 -7.74
N GLY A 145 -12.22 -19.64 -8.77
CA GLY A 145 -12.37 -19.09 -10.13
C GLY A 145 -13.11 -20.05 -11.09
N ARG A 146 -13.95 -20.95 -10.56
CA ARG A 146 -14.87 -21.79 -11.34
C ARG A 146 -16.31 -21.41 -11.06
#